data_078d929544329bc91381cef75c6f7701
#
_entry.id   078d929544329bc91381cef75c6f7701
#
_cell.length_a   1.000
_cell.length_b   1.000
_cell.length_c   1.000
_cell.angle_alpha   90.00
_cell.angle_beta   90.00
_cell.angle_gamma   90.00
#
_symmetry.space_group_name_H-M   'P 1'
#
loop_
_entity.id
_entity.type
_entity.pdbx_description
1 polymer ?
#
loop_
_entity_poly.entity_id
_entity_poly.type
_entity_poly.pdbx_seq_one_letter_code
_entity_poly.pdbx_strand_id
1 'polypeptide(L)'
;MQGGSCRSCGRGDFVEILDLGNLPIAHRFLSKPDEKEELFPLALHFCRDCGLTQILNAIDPEILYRDYNHNFSSWKPEPHLTSEIDMIFSHGTPRAALEVGCNDGKFMAELMKVGVSSGVGIEPNPIPAGIAQGRGLTVYQEML
;
A
#
# COMPACT_ATOMS: atom_id res chain seq x y z
N MET A 1 -26.29 10.55 -1.95
CA MET A 1 -24.87 10.84 -2.31
C MET A 1 -24.25 11.50 -1.09
N GLN A 2 -23.45 10.75 -0.31
CA GLN A 2 -22.66 11.35 0.76
C GLN A 2 -21.50 12.09 0.06
N GLY A 3 -21.58 13.42 0.06
CA GLY A 3 -20.55 14.28 -0.53
C GLY A 3 -19.26 14.16 0.28
N GLY A 4 -18.33 13.34 -0.18
CA GLY A 4 -17.00 13.27 0.39
C GLY A 4 -16.24 14.57 0.13
N SER A 5 -15.31 14.94 1.01
CA SER A 5 -14.36 16.02 0.77
C SER A 5 -13.10 15.46 0.09
N CYS A 6 -12.45 16.30 -0.71
CA CYS A 6 -11.17 15.98 -1.34
C CYS A 6 -10.08 15.78 -0.27
N ARG A 7 -9.37 14.66 -0.33
CA ARG A 7 -8.32 14.33 0.65
C ARG A 7 -7.13 15.31 0.62
N SER A 8 -6.94 16.02 -0.50
CA SER A 8 -5.88 17.01 -0.64
C SER A 8 -6.32 18.41 -0.21
N CYS A 9 -7.43 18.94 -0.79
CA CYS A 9 -7.82 20.34 -0.57
C CYS A 9 -9.05 20.54 0.32
N GLY A 10 -9.72 19.47 0.75
CA GLY A 10 -10.92 19.51 1.60
C GLY A 10 -12.22 19.96 0.89
N ARG A 11 -12.17 20.35 -0.39
CA ARG A 11 -13.33 20.81 -1.15
C ARG A 11 -14.12 19.66 -1.75
N GLY A 12 -15.31 19.93 -2.30
CA GLY A 12 -16.29 18.94 -2.76
C GLY A 12 -16.70 19.03 -4.22
N ASP A 13 -16.01 19.80 -5.07
CA ASP A 13 -16.33 19.86 -6.51
C ASP A 13 -15.65 18.72 -7.27
N PHE A 14 -16.43 17.67 -7.54
CA PHE A 14 -15.95 16.48 -8.22
C PHE A 14 -16.67 16.22 -9.55
N VAL A 15 -15.92 15.66 -10.49
CA VAL A 15 -16.48 14.98 -11.66
C VAL A 15 -16.07 13.52 -11.64
N GLU A 16 -17.05 12.62 -11.82
CA GLU A 16 -16.78 11.21 -12.04
C GLU A 16 -16.17 11.03 -13.43
N ILE A 17 -15.02 10.36 -13.50
CA ILE A 17 -14.29 10.12 -14.76
C ILE A 17 -14.35 8.66 -15.19
N LEU A 18 -14.59 7.74 -14.25
CA LEU A 18 -14.71 6.31 -14.53
C LEU A 18 -15.50 5.64 -13.41
N ASP A 19 -16.53 4.88 -13.75
CA ASP A 19 -17.24 3.99 -12.84
C ASP A 19 -17.12 2.54 -13.32
N LEU A 20 -16.51 1.69 -12.50
CA LEU A 20 -16.37 0.26 -12.74
C LEU A 20 -17.46 -0.58 -12.04
N GLY A 21 -18.42 0.09 -11.39
CA GLY A 21 -19.48 -0.56 -10.61
C GLY A 21 -18.97 -1.13 -9.29
N ASN A 22 -19.64 -2.20 -8.83
CA ASN A 22 -19.28 -2.88 -7.59
C ASN A 22 -18.40 -4.09 -7.88
N LEU A 23 -17.20 -4.11 -7.29
CA LEU A 23 -16.21 -5.16 -7.49
C LEU A 23 -15.78 -5.78 -6.15
N PRO A 24 -15.39 -7.08 -6.15
CA PRO A 24 -14.82 -7.71 -4.97
C PRO A 24 -13.39 -7.21 -4.70
N ILE A 25 -12.90 -7.47 -3.49
CA ILE A 25 -11.50 -7.22 -3.14
C ILE A 25 -10.62 -8.26 -3.86
N ALA A 26 -9.75 -7.80 -4.76
CA ALA A 26 -9.01 -8.64 -5.71
C ALA A 26 -8.11 -9.73 -5.08
N HIS A 27 -7.63 -9.53 -3.85
CA HIS A 27 -6.77 -10.52 -3.17
C HIS A 27 -7.52 -11.47 -2.23
N ARG A 28 -8.84 -11.35 -2.13
CA ARG A 28 -9.69 -12.28 -1.38
C ARG A 28 -10.21 -13.37 -2.31
N PHE A 29 -9.55 -14.53 -2.29
CA PHE A 29 -9.94 -15.67 -3.10
C PHE A 29 -11.01 -16.48 -2.37
N LEU A 30 -12.04 -16.90 -3.12
CA LEU A 30 -13.10 -17.77 -2.60
C LEU A 30 -12.52 -19.15 -2.25
N SER A 31 -12.92 -19.69 -1.12
CA SER A 31 -12.56 -21.05 -0.71
C SER A 31 -13.50 -22.10 -1.32
N LYS A 32 -14.73 -21.69 -1.73
CA LYS A 32 -15.74 -22.56 -2.29
C LYS A 32 -16.50 -21.85 -3.44
N PRO A 33 -16.99 -22.60 -4.44
CA PRO A 33 -17.67 -22.01 -5.60
C PRO A 33 -18.99 -21.29 -5.29
N ASP A 34 -19.64 -21.63 -4.20
CA ASP A 34 -20.93 -21.07 -3.74
C ASP A 34 -20.78 -20.01 -2.66
N GLU A 35 -19.54 -19.65 -2.31
CA GLU A 35 -19.26 -18.57 -1.39
C GLU A 35 -19.61 -17.22 -2.01
N LYS A 36 -20.25 -16.34 -1.22
CA LYS A 36 -20.63 -15.00 -1.68
C LYS A 36 -19.51 -14.01 -1.43
N GLU A 37 -19.18 -13.26 -2.47
CA GLU A 37 -18.24 -12.16 -2.35
C GLU A 37 -18.95 -10.89 -1.88
N GLU A 38 -18.27 -10.15 -1.01
CA GLU A 38 -18.66 -8.79 -0.66
C GLU A 38 -18.16 -7.84 -1.77
N LEU A 39 -19.05 -6.98 -2.26
CA LEU A 39 -18.79 -6.09 -3.38
C LEU A 39 -18.72 -4.64 -2.89
N PHE A 40 -17.76 -3.89 -3.41
CA PHE A 40 -17.48 -2.50 -3.05
C PHE A 40 -17.52 -1.61 -4.30
N PRO A 41 -18.07 -0.38 -4.21
CA PRO A 41 -18.10 0.53 -5.34
C PRO A 41 -16.68 0.99 -5.72
N LEU A 42 -16.37 0.99 -7.00
CA LEU A 42 -15.08 1.44 -7.54
C LEU A 42 -15.31 2.48 -8.64
N ALA A 43 -15.30 3.74 -8.26
CA ALA A 43 -15.42 4.87 -9.17
C ALA A 43 -14.32 5.90 -8.92
N LEU A 44 -13.70 6.39 -9.98
CA LEU A 44 -12.69 7.44 -9.96
C LEU A 44 -13.32 8.81 -10.14
N HIS A 45 -12.95 9.74 -9.29
CA HIS A 45 -13.41 11.11 -9.30
C HIS A 45 -12.24 12.08 -9.39
N PHE A 46 -12.41 13.10 -10.21
CA PHE A 46 -11.44 14.19 -10.37
C PHE A 46 -11.94 15.40 -9.58
N CYS A 47 -11.09 15.94 -8.70
CA CYS A 47 -11.37 17.18 -7.99
C CYS A 47 -11.03 18.36 -8.90
N ARG A 48 -12.02 19.17 -9.24
CA ARG A 48 -11.83 20.35 -10.10
C ARG A 48 -11.06 21.48 -9.43
N ASP A 49 -11.04 21.50 -8.09
CA ASP A 49 -10.35 22.55 -7.34
C ASP A 49 -8.82 22.34 -7.29
N CYS A 50 -8.34 21.10 -7.19
CA CYS A 50 -6.90 20.84 -7.03
C CYS A 50 -6.31 19.81 -7.99
N GLY A 51 -7.12 19.18 -8.84
CA GLY A 51 -6.65 18.20 -9.83
C GLY A 51 -6.42 16.78 -9.29
N LEU A 52 -6.68 16.51 -8.00
CA LEU A 52 -6.51 15.16 -7.45
C LEU A 52 -7.56 14.21 -8.02
N THR A 53 -7.10 13.09 -8.58
CA THR A 53 -7.95 11.94 -8.91
C THR A 53 -8.00 10.97 -7.74
N GLN A 54 -9.20 10.59 -7.29
CA GLN A 54 -9.39 9.78 -6.09
C GLN A 54 -10.67 8.94 -6.14
N ILE A 55 -10.71 7.89 -5.33
CA ILE A 55 -11.91 7.13 -5.00
C ILE A 55 -12.58 7.83 -3.80
N LEU A 56 -13.85 8.21 -3.91
CA LEU A 56 -14.58 8.85 -2.81
C LEU A 56 -15.08 7.83 -1.77
N ASN A 57 -15.49 6.65 -2.23
CA ASN A 57 -15.97 5.55 -1.40
C ASN A 57 -14.86 4.52 -1.16
N ALA A 58 -13.79 4.92 -0.46
CA ALA A 58 -12.71 4.01 -0.14
C ALA A 58 -13.18 2.92 0.82
N ILE A 59 -12.71 1.70 0.59
CA ILE A 59 -12.89 0.59 1.53
C ILE A 59 -12.12 0.91 2.81
N ASP A 60 -12.68 0.55 3.95
CA ASP A 60 -11.99 0.68 5.22
C ASP A 60 -10.64 -0.07 5.15
N PRO A 61 -9.52 0.59 5.45
CA PRO A 61 -8.19 -0.03 5.45
C PRO A 61 -8.12 -1.30 6.31
N GLU A 62 -8.84 -1.34 7.43
CA GLU A 62 -8.93 -2.55 8.25
C GLU A 62 -9.54 -3.73 7.49
N ILE A 63 -10.55 -3.49 6.64
CA ILE A 63 -11.14 -4.52 5.79
C ILE A 63 -10.18 -4.92 4.68
N LEU A 64 -9.45 -3.94 4.12
CA LEU A 64 -8.62 -4.15 2.95
C LEU A 64 -7.29 -4.84 3.29
N TYR A 65 -6.64 -4.48 4.39
CA TYR A 65 -5.25 -4.89 4.67
C TYR A 65 -5.08 -5.90 5.81
N ARG A 66 -6.06 -6.12 6.68
CA ARG A 66 -5.92 -7.04 7.83
C ARG A 66 -5.47 -8.45 7.43
N ASP A 67 -6.03 -8.97 6.36
CA ASP A 67 -5.79 -10.34 5.88
C ASP A 67 -5.01 -10.37 4.56
N TYR A 68 -4.22 -9.33 4.30
CA TYR A 68 -3.42 -9.24 3.08
C TYR A 68 -2.15 -10.10 3.21
N ASN A 69 -2.24 -11.36 2.78
CA ASN A 69 -1.19 -12.37 2.95
C ASN A 69 -0.18 -12.43 1.78
N HIS A 70 0.03 -11.32 1.09
CA HIS A 70 0.99 -11.26 0.01
C HIS A 70 2.38 -10.90 0.55
N ASN A 71 3.34 -11.82 0.43
CA ASN A 71 4.73 -11.60 0.84
C ASN A 71 5.62 -11.36 -0.37
N PHE A 72 6.32 -10.24 -0.43
CA PHE A 72 7.21 -9.90 -1.54
C PHE A 72 8.33 -10.90 -1.76
N SER A 73 8.86 -11.51 -0.69
CA SER A 73 9.91 -12.53 -0.80
C SER A 73 9.49 -13.77 -1.57
N SER A 74 8.18 -14.02 -1.72
CA SER A 74 7.66 -15.15 -2.49
C SER A 74 7.76 -14.96 -3.99
N TRP A 75 7.97 -13.72 -4.45
CA TRP A 75 8.06 -13.37 -5.87
C TRP A 75 9.49 -13.12 -6.29
N LYS A 76 9.92 -13.78 -7.34
CA LYS A 76 11.27 -13.64 -7.92
C LYS A 76 11.18 -13.78 -9.46
N PRO A 77 11.97 -12.98 -10.19
CA PRO A 77 12.83 -11.87 -9.77
C PRO A 77 12.05 -10.56 -9.58
N GLU A 78 12.64 -9.61 -8.84
CA GLU A 78 12.15 -8.22 -8.70
C GLU A 78 13.21 -7.24 -9.24
N PRO A 79 13.39 -7.16 -10.55
CA PRO A 79 14.47 -6.34 -11.14
C PRO A 79 14.28 -4.84 -10.92
N HIS A 80 13.05 -4.39 -10.62
CA HIS A 80 12.73 -2.99 -10.33
C HIS A 80 13.39 -2.48 -9.06
N LEU A 81 13.61 -3.31 -8.04
CA LEU A 81 14.21 -2.89 -6.77
C LEU A 81 15.59 -2.25 -6.96
N THR A 82 16.40 -2.79 -7.84
CA THR A 82 17.73 -2.22 -8.12
C THR A 82 17.63 -0.82 -8.69
N SER A 83 16.75 -0.61 -9.68
CA SER A 83 16.57 0.72 -10.29
C SER A 83 15.96 1.74 -9.33
N GLU A 84 15.07 1.32 -8.43
CA GLU A 84 14.51 2.18 -7.38
C GLU A 84 15.57 2.61 -6.39
N ILE A 85 16.41 1.68 -5.94
CA ILE A 85 17.54 1.96 -5.04
C ILE A 85 18.54 2.91 -5.71
N ASP A 86 18.93 2.65 -6.95
CA ASP A 86 19.83 3.51 -7.71
C ASP A 86 19.26 4.93 -7.85
N MET A 87 17.96 5.06 -8.09
CA MET A 87 17.28 6.35 -8.14
C MET A 87 17.35 7.08 -6.81
N ILE A 88 17.08 6.41 -5.68
CA ILE A 88 17.17 7.00 -4.35
C ILE A 88 18.59 7.51 -4.10
N PHE A 89 19.60 6.69 -4.36
CA PHE A 89 21.00 7.04 -4.11
C PHE A 89 21.55 8.09 -5.10
N SER A 90 20.93 8.27 -6.25
CA SER A 90 21.27 9.36 -7.18
C SER A 90 20.94 10.75 -6.61
N HIS A 91 20.01 10.85 -5.66
CA HIS A 91 19.62 12.10 -5.00
C HIS A 91 20.36 12.34 -3.68
N GLY A 92 21.17 11.40 -3.22
CA GLY A 92 21.94 11.51 -1.99
C GLY A 92 22.17 10.15 -1.34
N THR A 93 22.92 10.12 -0.24
CA THR A 93 23.19 8.91 0.53
C THR A 93 22.37 8.93 1.83
N PRO A 94 21.16 8.36 1.85
CA PRO A 94 20.32 8.36 3.04
C PRO A 94 20.96 7.50 4.14
N ARG A 95 20.96 8.02 5.37
CA ARG A 95 21.44 7.26 6.54
C ARG A 95 20.31 6.52 7.25
N ALA A 96 19.09 7.03 7.13
CA ALA A 96 17.91 6.46 7.75
C ALA A 96 16.76 6.42 6.73
N ALA A 97 15.92 5.41 6.84
CA ALA A 97 14.74 5.23 6.02
C ALA A 97 13.53 4.84 6.88
N LEU A 98 12.36 5.35 6.49
CA LEU A 98 11.05 4.92 6.98
C LEU A 98 10.26 4.37 5.80
N GLU A 99 9.79 3.14 5.90
CA GLU A 99 8.96 2.50 4.88
C GLU A 99 7.55 2.24 5.43
N VAL A 100 6.55 2.86 4.82
CA VAL A 100 5.14 2.66 5.16
C VAL A 100 4.58 1.55 4.26
N GLY A 101 4.00 0.50 4.87
CA GLY A 101 3.62 -0.71 4.16
C GLY A 101 4.84 -1.56 3.79
N CYS A 102 5.77 -1.74 4.73
CA CYS A 102 7.05 -2.40 4.45
C CYS A 102 6.94 -3.89 4.14
N ASN A 103 5.74 -4.46 4.26
CA ASN A 103 5.48 -5.87 4.02
C ASN A 103 6.49 -6.75 4.78
N ASP A 104 7.12 -7.72 4.14
CA ASP A 104 8.13 -8.59 4.73
C ASP A 104 9.54 -7.96 4.84
N GLY A 105 9.66 -6.65 4.59
CA GLY A 105 10.88 -5.86 4.76
C GLY A 105 11.96 -6.12 3.71
N LYS A 106 11.61 -6.71 2.57
CA LYS A 106 12.58 -7.03 1.52
C LYS A 106 13.25 -5.79 0.96
N PHE A 107 12.48 -4.75 0.63
CA PHE A 107 13.03 -3.50 0.08
C PHE A 107 13.95 -2.80 1.08
N MET A 108 13.51 -2.66 2.34
CA MET A 108 14.33 -2.10 3.41
C MET A 108 15.64 -2.87 3.62
N ALA A 109 15.57 -4.21 3.57
CA ALA A 109 16.77 -5.03 3.69
C ALA A 109 17.77 -4.79 2.55
N GLU A 110 17.30 -4.57 1.33
CA GLU A 110 18.18 -4.22 0.20
C GLU A 110 18.76 -2.81 0.35
N LEU A 111 17.98 -1.82 0.80
CA LEU A 111 18.46 -0.46 1.12
C LEU A 111 19.57 -0.50 2.17
N MET A 112 19.42 -1.31 3.21
CA MET A 112 20.45 -1.44 4.26
C MET A 112 21.76 -2.07 3.75
N LYS A 113 21.70 -2.99 2.78
CA LYS A 113 22.91 -3.58 2.15
C LYS A 113 23.73 -2.54 1.40
N VAL A 114 23.10 -1.52 0.86
CA VAL A 114 23.79 -0.49 0.04
C VAL A 114 24.13 0.78 0.82
N GLY A 115 23.90 0.82 2.15
CA GLY A 115 24.43 1.89 2.98
C GLY A 115 23.45 2.62 3.90
N VAL A 116 22.15 2.30 3.87
CA VAL A 116 21.22 2.80 4.88
C VAL A 116 21.54 2.14 6.22
N SER A 117 21.84 2.96 7.24
CA SER A 117 22.30 2.46 8.55
C SER A 117 21.15 2.16 9.51
N SER A 118 19.99 2.77 9.29
CA SER A 118 18.80 2.64 10.15
C SER A 118 17.55 2.58 9.30
N GLY A 119 16.77 1.50 9.44
CA GLY A 119 15.49 1.28 8.75
C GLY A 119 14.38 1.04 9.75
N VAL A 120 13.26 1.70 9.57
CA VAL A 120 12.02 1.48 10.32
C VAL A 120 10.89 1.19 9.35
N GLY A 121 10.15 0.12 9.60
CA GLY A 121 8.96 -0.26 8.83
C GLY A 121 7.67 -0.04 9.61
N ILE A 122 6.59 0.22 8.88
CA ILE A 122 5.23 0.15 9.40
C ILE A 122 4.47 -0.85 8.54
N GLU A 123 3.90 -1.89 9.15
CA GLU A 123 3.17 -2.95 8.43
C GLU A 123 2.03 -3.47 9.31
N PRO A 124 0.77 -3.28 8.91
CA PRO A 124 -0.37 -3.70 9.74
C PRO A 124 -0.56 -5.22 9.80
N ASN A 125 -0.17 -5.95 8.74
CA ASN A 125 -0.38 -7.38 8.68
C ASN A 125 0.67 -8.13 9.54
N PRO A 126 0.24 -8.95 10.52
CA PRO A 126 1.16 -9.61 11.46
C PRO A 126 2.12 -10.60 10.80
N ILE A 127 1.71 -11.25 9.71
CA ILE A 127 2.55 -12.25 9.03
C ILE A 127 3.77 -11.61 8.37
N PRO A 128 3.63 -10.66 7.43
CA PRO A 128 4.79 -10.00 6.84
C PRO A 128 5.57 -9.18 7.87
N ALA A 129 4.92 -8.49 8.82
CA ALA A 129 5.62 -7.76 9.88
C ALA A 129 6.54 -8.69 10.69
N GLY A 130 6.08 -9.90 11.06
CA GLY A 130 6.89 -10.91 11.75
C GLY A 130 8.07 -11.39 10.90
N ILE A 131 7.92 -11.54 9.60
CA ILE A 131 9.01 -11.88 8.68
C ILE A 131 10.05 -10.76 8.64
N ALA A 132 9.61 -9.51 8.52
CA ALA A 132 10.51 -8.35 8.50
C ALA A 132 11.29 -8.21 9.83
N GLN A 133 10.62 -8.39 10.97
CA GLN A 133 11.28 -8.42 12.29
C GLN A 133 12.30 -9.55 12.39
N GLY A 134 11.97 -10.73 11.85
CA GLY A 134 12.89 -11.87 11.77
C GLY A 134 14.16 -11.60 10.93
N ARG A 135 14.13 -10.61 10.04
CA ARG A 135 15.29 -10.09 9.29
C ARG A 135 16.11 -9.06 10.07
N GLY A 136 15.71 -8.74 11.30
CA GLY A 136 16.38 -7.75 12.14
C GLY A 136 15.92 -6.32 11.93
N LEU A 137 14.78 -6.11 11.23
CA LEU A 137 14.22 -4.78 11.03
C LEU A 137 13.37 -4.35 12.24
N THR A 138 13.40 -3.05 12.55
CA THR A 138 12.45 -2.46 13.47
C THR A 138 11.14 -2.23 12.74
N VAL A 139 10.07 -2.93 13.12
CA VAL A 139 8.76 -2.82 12.46
C VAL A 139 7.68 -2.58 13.49
N TYR A 140 6.88 -1.54 13.27
CA TYR A 140 5.66 -1.25 14.01
C TYR A 140 4.48 -1.87 13.28
N GLN A 141 3.75 -2.74 13.99
CA GLN A 141 2.57 -3.40 13.45
C GLN A 141 1.35 -2.49 13.67
N GLU A 142 1.24 -1.48 12.83
CA GLU A 142 0.21 -0.44 12.95
C GLU A 142 -0.34 -0.07 11.56
N MET A 143 -1.55 0.50 11.56
CA MET A 143 -2.16 1.16 10.41
C MET A 143 -1.89 2.66 10.53
N LEU A 144 -1.51 3.31 9.44
CA LEU A 144 -1.36 4.77 9.37
C LEU A 144 -2.62 5.44 8.83
#